data_a3737bec8251a4e6da69e9e695f3d9e8
#
_entry.id   a3737bec8251a4e6da69e9e695f3d9e8
#
_cell.length_a   1.000
_cell.length_b   1.000
_cell.length_c   1.000
_cell.angle_alpha   90.00
_cell.angle_beta   90.00
_cell.angle_gamma   90.00
#
_symmetry.space_group_name_H-M   'P 1'
#
loop_
_entity.id
_entity.type
_entity.pdbx_description
1 polymer ?
#
loop_
_entity_poly.entity_id
_entity_poly.type
_entity_poly.pdbx_seq_one_letter_code
_entity_poly.pdbx_strand_id
1 'polypeptide(L)'
;WMEQGVTIFRVDNPHTKPILFWEWVIAEIHKTNPDVIFLAEAFTRPKIMSSLAKVGFTQSYTYFTWRVSKPEIMEYMNELVNGLSRNYFRPNFWPNTPDILPFHLQNQTENIFILRYALAATLSSSCGIYGPAYEFYENTPIAGREEYFNSEKYEVRFYDWKKTNRMTDI
;
A
#
# COMPACT_ATOMS: atom_id res chain seq x y z
N TRP A 1 -6.19 -21.13 5.47
CA TRP A 1 -5.02 -20.61 4.75
C TRP A 1 -3.73 -20.75 5.57
N MET A 2 -3.74 -20.46 6.87
CA MET A 2 -2.56 -20.61 7.72
C MET A 2 -2.01 -22.04 7.70
N GLU A 3 -2.87 -23.05 7.72
CA GLU A 3 -2.48 -24.46 7.57
C GLU A 3 -1.81 -24.76 6.22
N GLN A 4 -2.03 -23.91 5.22
CA GLN A 4 -1.39 -23.99 3.90
C GLN A 4 -0.09 -23.13 3.83
N GLY A 5 0.36 -22.56 4.95
CA GLY A 5 1.58 -21.76 5.02
C GLY A 5 1.40 -20.27 4.76
N VAL A 6 0.16 -19.76 4.59
CA VAL A 6 -0.08 -18.33 4.43
C VAL A 6 -0.03 -17.65 5.79
N THR A 7 0.94 -16.73 5.95
CA THR A 7 1.16 -16.01 7.22
C THR A 7 1.04 -14.49 7.10
N ILE A 8 0.80 -13.96 5.89
CA ILE A 8 0.64 -12.54 5.65
C ILE A 8 -0.71 -12.31 4.95
N PHE A 9 -1.56 -11.48 5.55
CA PHE A 9 -2.90 -11.20 5.06
C PHE A 9 -3.08 -9.70 4.80
N ARG A 10 -3.28 -9.32 3.56
CA ARG A 10 -3.80 -8.00 3.20
C ARG A 10 -5.31 -8.03 3.37
N VAL A 11 -5.82 -7.14 4.19
CA VAL A 11 -7.25 -7.02 4.47
C VAL A 11 -7.80 -5.82 3.71
N ASP A 12 -8.68 -6.11 2.77
CA ASP A 12 -9.41 -5.14 1.98
C ASP A 12 -10.46 -4.42 2.84
N ASN A 13 -10.41 -3.10 2.83
CA ASN A 13 -11.39 -2.22 3.49
C ASN A 13 -11.79 -2.65 4.92
N PRO A 14 -10.83 -2.90 5.85
CA PRO A 14 -11.16 -3.36 7.19
C PRO A 14 -12.04 -2.38 7.98
N HIS A 15 -12.04 -1.11 7.61
CA HIS A 15 -12.88 -0.07 8.23
C HIS A 15 -14.39 -0.26 7.96
N THR A 16 -14.78 -1.16 7.06
CA THR A 16 -16.19 -1.52 6.80
C THR A 16 -16.74 -2.51 7.81
N LYS A 17 -15.90 -3.05 8.68
CA LYS A 17 -16.28 -3.94 9.78
C LYS A 17 -16.03 -3.26 11.13
N PRO A 18 -16.74 -3.67 12.18
CA PRO A 18 -16.52 -3.15 13.52
C PRO A 18 -15.07 -3.28 13.97
N ILE A 19 -14.49 -2.24 14.57
CA ILE A 19 -13.11 -2.27 15.09
C ILE A 19 -12.91 -3.40 16.10
N LEU A 20 -13.88 -3.64 16.99
CA LEU A 20 -13.83 -4.72 17.97
C LEU A 20 -13.76 -6.13 17.35
N PHE A 21 -14.30 -6.30 16.15
CA PHE A 21 -14.14 -7.56 15.40
C PHE A 21 -12.66 -7.82 15.08
N TRP A 22 -11.95 -6.79 14.61
CA TRP A 22 -10.52 -6.91 14.30
C TRP A 22 -9.67 -7.13 15.54
N GLU A 23 -9.98 -6.42 16.63
CA GLU A 23 -9.32 -6.63 17.91
C GLU A 23 -9.43 -8.10 18.34
N TRP A 24 -10.64 -8.63 18.31
CA TRP A 24 -10.88 -10.03 18.69
C TRP A 24 -10.18 -11.02 17.74
N VAL A 25 -10.35 -10.90 16.43
CA VAL A 25 -9.84 -11.91 15.50
C VAL A 25 -8.30 -11.92 15.45
N ILE A 26 -7.67 -10.74 15.48
CA ILE A 26 -6.21 -10.65 15.48
C ILE A 26 -5.65 -11.20 16.79
N ALA A 27 -6.22 -10.82 17.92
CA ALA A 27 -5.81 -11.34 19.23
C ALA A 27 -5.98 -12.87 19.31
N GLU A 28 -7.07 -13.42 18.77
CA GLU A 28 -7.33 -14.86 18.77
C GLU A 28 -6.31 -15.62 17.93
N ILE A 29 -6.00 -15.11 16.73
CA ILE A 29 -5.00 -15.72 15.83
C ILE A 29 -3.61 -15.67 16.47
N HIS A 30 -3.22 -14.55 17.07
CA HIS A 30 -1.90 -14.38 17.67
C HIS A 30 -1.66 -15.26 18.91
N LYS A 31 -2.69 -15.84 19.54
CA LYS A 31 -2.50 -16.81 20.64
C LYS A 31 -1.74 -18.07 20.21
N THR A 32 -1.95 -18.49 18.98
CA THR A 32 -1.35 -19.73 18.43
C THR A 32 -0.39 -19.46 17.29
N ASN A 33 -0.50 -18.31 16.62
CA ASN A 33 0.30 -17.93 15.46
C ASN A 33 0.78 -16.46 15.59
N PRO A 34 1.70 -16.16 16.51
CA PRO A 34 2.11 -14.78 16.82
C PRO A 34 2.82 -14.06 15.68
N ASP A 35 3.37 -14.80 14.72
CA ASP A 35 4.11 -14.27 13.59
C ASP A 35 3.22 -13.91 12.37
N VAL A 36 1.91 -14.10 12.48
CA VAL A 36 0.98 -13.72 11.40
C VAL A 36 0.89 -12.20 11.29
N ILE A 37 1.04 -11.71 10.06
CA ILE A 37 1.03 -10.29 9.71
C ILE A 37 -0.30 -9.91 9.08
N PHE A 38 -0.90 -8.84 9.60
CA PHE A 38 -2.10 -8.23 9.04
C PHE A 38 -1.79 -6.85 8.47
N LEU A 39 -2.04 -6.65 7.17
CA LEU A 39 -1.89 -5.38 6.48
C LEU A 39 -3.28 -4.77 6.29
N ALA A 40 -3.50 -3.57 6.83
CA ALA A 40 -4.76 -2.85 6.64
C ALA A 40 -4.72 -2.02 5.36
N GLU A 41 -5.50 -2.41 4.37
CA GLU A 41 -5.78 -1.54 3.22
C GLU A 41 -7.05 -0.74 3.52
N ALA A 42 -6.87 0.42 4.14
CA ALA A 42 -7.97 1.23 4.66
C ALA A 42 -7.71 2.72 4.41
N PHE A 43 -7.97 3.18 3.19
CA PHE A 43 -7.87 4.60 2.84
C PHE A 43 -9.12 5.36 3.35
N THR A 44 -9.13 5.60 4.65
CA THR A 44 -10.24 6.20 5.39
C THR A 44 -9.74 7.36 6.26
N ARG A 45 -10.59 7.89 7.14
CA ARG A 45 -10.23 9.01 8.01
C ARG A 45 -9.09 8.63 8.96
N PRO A 46 -8.16 9.56 9.29
CA PRO A 46 -6.99 9.27 10.12
C PRO A 46 -7.31 8.61 11.46
N LYS A 47 -8.41 9.01 12.11
CA LYS A 47 -8.85 8.41 13.38
C LYS A 47 -9.19 6.93 13.25
N ILE A 48 -9.81 6.51 12.15
CA ILE A 48 -10.17 5.11 11.91
C ILE A 48 -8.90 4.32 11.58
N MET A 49 -8.01 4.84 10.75
CA MET A 49 -6.71 4.20 10.47
C MET A 49 -5.90 4.01 11.76
N SER A 50 -5.85 5.02 12.62
CA SER A 50 -5.22 4.92 13.94
C SER A 50 -5.87 3.84 14.82
N SER A 51 -7.19 3.72 14.80
CA SER A 51 -7.90 2.70 15.58
C SER A 51 -7.57 1.29 15.09
N LEU A 52 -7.54 1.08 13.77
CA LEU A 52 -7.13 -0.21 13.18
C LEU A 52 -5.70 -0.59 13.59
N ALA A 53 -4.75 0.35 13.53
CA ALA A 53 -3.39 0.10 13.97
C ALA A 53 -3.31 -0.29 15.46
N LYS A 54 -4.12 0.35 16.32
CA LYS A 54 -4.13 0.08 17.78
C LYS A 54 -4.73 -1.27 18.13
N VAL A 55 -5.66 -1.80 17.34
CA VAL A 55 -6.29 -3.10 17.62
C VAL A 55 -5.52 -4.30 17.04
N GLY A 56 -4.33 -4.06 16.48
CA GLY A 56 -3.41 -5.15 16.15
C GLY A 56 -3.01 -5.29 14.69
N PHE A 57 -3.50 -4.45 13.79
CA PHE A 57 -2.96 -4.47 12.43
C PHE A 57 -1.47 -4.16 12.46
N THR A 58 -0.68 -5.04 11.88
CA THR A 58 0.79 -4.99 11.91
C THR A 58 1.32 -3.81 11.10
N GLN A 59 0.73 -3.55 9.94
CA GLN A 59 1.06 -2.45 9.06
C GLN A 59 -0.21 -1.88 8.42
N SER A 60 -0.12 -0.63 7.97
CA SER A 60 -1.21 0.03 7.25
C SER A 60 -0.73 0.65 5.96
N TYR A 61 -1.51 0.52 4.90
CA TYR A 61 -1.39 1.35 3.72
C TYR A 61 -1.59 2.81 4.13
N THR A 62 -1.04 3.74 3.40
CA THR A 62 -0.90 5.12 3.84
C THR A 62 -1.31 6.12 2.77
N TYR A 63 -1.46 7.39 3.19
CA TYR A 63 -1.69 8.49 2.25
C TYR A 63 -0.47 8.87 1.41
N PHE A 64 0.68 8.21 1.57
CA PHE A 64 1.85 8.41 0.70
C PHE A 64 1.45 8.37 -0.78
N THR A 65 0.54 7.47 -1.14
CA THR A 65 0.01 7.34 -2.51
C THR A 65 -0.42 8.67 -3.12
N TRP A 66 -0.96 9.59 -2.32
CA TRP A 66 -1.47 10.91 -2.76
C TRP A 66 -0.64 12.11 -2.28
N ARG A 67 0.44 11.90 -1.55
CA ARG A 67 1.37 12.98 -1.18
C ARG A 67 2.39 13.15 -2.29
N VAL A 68 2.27 14.23 -3.08
CA VAL A 68 3.02 14.40 -4.33
C VAL A 68 4.10 15.47 -4.19
N SER A 69 3.74 16.64 -3.67
CA SER A 69 4.67 17.75 -3.52
C SER A 69 5.61 17.58 -2.32
N LYS A 70 6.78 18.20 -2.38
CA LYS A 70 7.74 18.18 -1.27
C LYS A 70 7.12 18.63 0.05
N PRO A 71 6.35 19.73 0.15
CA PRO A 71 5.68 20.12 1.40
C PRO A 71 4.75 19.05 1.94
N GLU A 72 3.90 18.44 1.09
CA GLU A 72 2.97 17.39 1.51
C GLU A 72 3.68 16.15 2.05
N ILE A 73 4.76 15.74 1.38
CA ILE A 73 5.58 14.61 1.83
C ILE A 73 6.24 14.92 3.16
N MET A 74 6.83 16.12 3.30
CA MET A 74 7.50 16.55 4.54
C MET A 74 6.51 16.62 5.71
N GLU A 75 5.33 17.20 5.50
CA GLU A 75 4.27 17.28 6.51
C GLU A 75 3.85 15.88 6.95
N TYR A 76 3.59 15.00 5.99
CA TYR A 76 3.17 13.63 6.28
C TYR A 76 4.26 12.83 7.00
N MET A 77 5.51 12.95 6.58
CA MET A 77 6.63 12.32 7.28
C MET A 77 6.77 12.86 8.72
N ASN A 78 6.60 14.16 8.91
CA ASN A 78 6.63 14.76 10.25
C ASN A 78 5.49 14.22 11.15
N GLU A 79 4.29 14.05 10.60
CA GLU A 79 3.15 13.41 11.32
C GLU A 79 3.49 11.98 11.73
N LEU A 80 4.07 11.19 10.84
CA LEU A 80 4.40 9.79 11.10
C LEU A 80 5.53 9.61 12.11
N VAL A 81 6.58 10.45 12.03
CA VAL A 81 7.83 10.28 12.79
C VAL A 81 7.77 11.00 14.14
N ASN A 82 7.18 12.19 14.19
CA ASN A 82 7.14 13.03 15.39
C ASN A 82 5.77 13.04 16.08
N GLY A 83 4.72 12.61 15.40
CA GLY A 83 3.38 12.49 15.96
C GLY A 83 3.22 11.29 16.92
N LEU A 84 2.09 11.23 17.60
CA LEU A 84 1.75 10.09 18.48
C LEU A 84 1.64 8.77 17.72
N SER A 85 1.37 8.81 16.42
CA SER A 85 1.27 7.66 15.52
C SER A 85 2.54 6.80 15.50
N ARG A 86 3.72 7.37 15.72
CA ARG A 86 5.00 6.66 15.80
C ARG A 86 5.00 5.49 16.80
N ASN A 87 4.17 5.55 17.80
CA ASN A 87 4.14 4.54 18.88
C ASN A 87 3.39 3.26 18.50
N TYR A 88 2.46 3.34 17.52
CA TYR A 88 1.57 2.22 17.20
C TYR A 88 1.33 2.02 15.70
N PHE A 89 1.49 3.05 14.88
CA PHE A 89 1.23 3.00 13.44
C PHE A 89 2.50 2.62 12.68
N ARG A 90 2.45 1.55 11.90
CA ARG A 90 3.55 1.10 11.04
C ARG A 90 3.17 1.35 9.59
N PRO A 91 3.73 2.40 8.96
CA PRO A 91 3.40 2.77 7.59
C PRO A 91 3.95 1.75 6.59
N ASN A 92 3.14 1.46 5.59
CA ASN A 92 3.54 0.75 4.38
C ASN A 92 3.29 1.68 3.19
N PHE A 93 4.35 2.08 2.48
CA PHE A 93 4.24 3.05 1.40
C PHE A 93 4.01 2.37 0.06
N TRP A 94 2.90 2.72 -0.57
CA TRP A 94 2.51 2.21 -1.88
C TRP A 94 2.42 3.36 -2.89
N PRO A 95 3.30 3.42 -3.91
CA PRO A 95 3.14 4.39 -5.00
C PRO A 95 1.93 4.10 -5.89
N ASN A 96 1.56 2.82 -6.04
CA ASN A 96 0.35 2.35 -6.71
C ASN A 96 -0.22 1.15 -5.95
N THR A 97 -1.43 0.71 -6.28
CA THR A 97 -2.02 -0.55 -5.80
C THR A 97 -2.71 -1.27 -6.96
N PRO A 98 -3.15 -2.53 -6.82
CA PRO A 98 -3.95 -3.19 -7.84
C PRO A 98 -5.23 -2.43 -8.23
N ASP A 99 -5.75 -1.61 -7.31
CA ASP A 99 -6.97 -0.83 -7.50
C ASP A 99 -6.71 0.63 -7.90
N ILE A 100 -5.49 1.16 -7.67
CA ILE A 100 -5.22 2.60 -7.74
C ILE A 100 -4.03 2.90 -8.64
N LEU A 101 -4.31 3.62 -9.71
CA LEU A 101 -3.33 4.36 -10.51
C LEU A 101 -3.50 5.85 -10.19
N PRO A 102 -2.73 6.42 -9.24
CA PRO A 102 -2.93 7.80 -8.80
C PRO A 102 -2.68 8.79 -9.94
N PHE A 103 -3.37 9.93 -9.93
CA PHE A 103 -3.34 10.92 -11.00
C PHE A 103 -1.93 11.34 -11.41
N HIS A 104 -1.01 11.46 -10.47
CA HIS A 104 0.38 11.87 -10.75
C HIS A 104 1.23 10.79 -11.45
N LEU A 105 0.74 9.55 -11.56
CA LEU A 105 1.37 8.49 -12.37
C LEU A 105 0.72 8.32 -13.74
N GLN A 106 -0.48 8.88 -13.95
CA GLN A 106 -1.22 8.71 -15.20
C GLN A 106 -0.52 9.42 -16.37
N ASN A 107 -0.33 8.69 -17.47
CA ASN A 107 0.31 9.19 -18.70
C ASN A 107 1.72 9.78 -18.47
N GLN A 108 2.43 9.33 -17.44
CA GLN A 108 3.75 9.85 -17.06
C GLN A 108 4.90 9.02 -17.66
N THR A 109 6.10 9.60 -17.60
CA THR A 109 7.33 8.93 -17.99
C THR A 109 7.83 7.98 -16.91
N GLU A 110 8.71 7.06 -17.28
CA GLU A 110 9.40 6.14 -16.34
C GLU A 110 10.08 6.86 -15.16
N ASN A 111 10.59 8.08 -15.36
CA ASN A 111 11.27 8.85 -14.33
C ASN A 111 10.38 9.13 -13.12
N ILE A 112 9.08 9.34 -13.31
CA ILE A 112 8.15 9.57 -12.20
C ILE A 112 7.92 8.28 -11.42
N PHE A 113 7.82 7.13 -12.08
CA PHE A 113 7.73 5.83 -11.43
C PHE A 113 8.97 5.56 -10.58
N ILE A 114 10.17 5.73 -11.14
CA ILE A 114 11.43 5.55 -10.43
C ILE A 114 11.52 6.50 -9.22
N LEU A 115 11.19 7.79 -9.40
CA LEU A 115 11.18 8.77 -8.31
C LEU A 115 10.24 8.34 -7.17
N ARG A 116 9.02 7.93 -7.50
CA ARG A 116 8.03 7.54 -6.50
C ARG A 116 8.43 6.25 -5.77
N TYR A 117 9.02 5.30 -6.48
CA TYR A 117 9.56 4.09 -5.86
C TYR A 117 10.73 4.42 -4.92
N ALA A 118 11.69 5.22 -5.37
CA ALA A 118 12.81 5.64 -4.53
C ALA A 118 12.34 6.32 -3.24
N LEU A 119 11.36 7.23 -3.33
CA LEU A 119 10.78 7.86 -2.14
C LEU A 119 10.08 6.85 -1.23
N ALA A 120 9.30 5.91 -1.78
CA ALA A 120 8.64 4.88 -0.98
C ALA A 120 9.65 3.99 -0.24
N ALA A 121 10.67 3.52 -0.95
CA ALA A 121 11.67 2.60 -0.42
C ALA A 121 12.65 3.24 0.58
N THR A 122 12.87 4.57 0.50
CA THR A 122 13.83 5.27 1.37
C THR A 122 13.18 6.00 2.55
N LEU A 123 11.90 6.36 2.45
CA LEU A 123 11.19 7.10 3.50
C LEU A 123 10.38 6.19 4.44
N SER A 124 10.21 4.92 4.11
CA SER A 124 9.52 3.96 4.95
C SER A 124 10.34 2.67 5.06
N SER A 125 10.25 2.02 6.22
CA SER A 125 10.84 0.68 6.43
C SER A 125 10.08 -0.43 5.71
N SER A 126 8.91 -0.14 5.18
CA SER A 126 8.07 -1.08 4.43
C SER A 126 7.42 -0.34 3.26
N CYS A 127 7.58 -0.90 2.07
CA CYS A 127 6.92 -0.41 0.87
C CYS A 127 6.43 -1.58 0.02
N GLY A 128 5.49 -1.31 -0.85
CA GLY A 128 4.98 -2.26 -1.82
C GLY A 128 4.69 -1.59 -3.16
N ILE A 129 4.68 -2.39 -4.19
CA ILE A 129 4.23 -2.00 -5.53
C ILE A 129 3.22 -3.02 -6.04
N TYR A 130 2.30 -2.56 -6.87
CA TYR A 130 1.56 -3.48 -7.73
C TYR A 130 2.48 -3.85 -8.90
N GLY A 131 3.21 -4.99 -8.72
CA GLY A 131 4.43 -5.36 -9.41
C GLY A 131 4.39 -5.21 -10.92
N PRO A 132 3.67 -6.08 -11.69
CA PRO A 132 3.81 -6.03 -13.15
C PRO A 132 3.46 -4.66 -13.73
N ALA A 133 2.36 -4.05 -13.28
CA ALA A 133 1.94 -2.74 -13.77
C ALA A 133 2.98 -1.66 -13.47
N TYR A 134 3.61 -1.69 -12.29
CA TYR A 134 4.62 -0.71 -11.92
C TYR A 134 5.94 -0.92 -12.66
N GLU A 135 6.39 -2.16 -12.75
CA GLU A 135 7.65 -2.55 -13.41
C GLU A 135 7.64 -2.23 -14.90
N PHE A 136 6.48 -2.38 -15.56
CA PHE A 136 6.32 -2.09 -16.99
C PHE A 136 5.76 -0.68 -17.28
N TYR A 137 5.68 0.17 -16.25
CA TYR A 137 5.19 1.56 -16.37
C TYR A 137 3.79 1.67 -16.97
N GLU A 138 2.91 0.74 -16.63
CA GLU A 138 1.49 0.84 -17.00
C GLU A 138 0.90 2.10 -16.36
N ASN A 139 0.44 3.02 -17.21
CA ASN A 139 0.03 4.35 -16.77
C ASN A 139 -1.21 4.89 -17.49
N THR A 140 -1.89 4.03 -18.25
CA THR A 140 -3.12 4.40 -18.94
C THR A 140 -4.30 4.27 -17.99
N PRO A 141 -4.99 5.38 -17.65
CA PRO A 141 -6.13 5.36 -16.74
C PRO A 141 -7.44 5.08 -17.45
N ILE A 142 -8.45 4.67 -16.68
CA ILE A 142 -9.84 4.93 -17.04
C ILE A 142 -10.08 6.44 -16.94
N ALA A 143 -10.66 7.03 -17.97
CA ALA A 143 -10.83 8.48 -18.04
C ALA A 143 -11.51 9.05 -16.77
N GLY A 144 -10.85 10.02 -16.13
CA GLY A 144 -11.35 10.70 -14.93
C GLY A 144 -11.31 9.89 -13.64
N ARG A 145 -10.66 8.71 -13.63
CA ARG A 145 -10.52 7.85 -12.45
C ARG A 145 -9.07 7.55 -12.13
N GLU A 146 -8.81 7.19 -10.89
CA GLU A 146 -7.53 6.65 -10.44
C GLU A 146 -7.51 5.11 -10.56
N GLU A 147 -7.93 4.60 -11.71
CA GLU A 147 -7.99 3.17 -12.02
C GLU A 147 -7.26 2.87 -13.32
N TYR A 148 -6.63 1.69 -13.39
CA TYR A 148 -5.98 1.20 -14.61
C TYR A 148 -7.02 0.87 -15.69
N PHE A 149 -6.78 1.32 -16.92
CA PHE A 149 -7.61 0.95 -18.07
C PHE A 149 -7.55 -0.56 -18.32
N ASN A 150 -6.34 -1.13 -18.31
CA ASN A 150 -6.10 -2.56 -18.43
C ASN A 150 -5.79 -3.10 -17.03
N SER A 151 -6.77 -3.70 -16.37
CA SER A 151 -6.63 -4.17 -15.00
C SER A 151 -6.76 -5.69 -14.90
N GLU A 152 -5.82 -6.32 -14.18
CA GLU A 152 -5.90 -7.74 -13.84
C GLU A 152 -7.10 -8.12 -12.98
N LYS A 153 -7.83 -7.14 -12.46
CA LYS A 153 -9.13 -7.36 -11.80
C LYS A 153 -10.20 -7.90 -12.75
N TYR A 154 -10.08 -7.59 -14.04
CA TYR A 154 -11.12 -7.84 -15.03
C TYR A 154 -10.64 -8.65 -16.23
N GLU A 155 -9.33 -8.77 -16.43
CA GLU A 155 -8.76 -9.47 -17.57
C GLU A 155 -7.43 -10.16 -17.23
N VAL A 156 -7.13 -11.23 -17.93
CA VAL A 156 -5.80 -11.87 -17.84
C VAL A 156 -4.79 -11.02 -18.62
N ARG A 157 -3.72 -10.63 -17.96
CA ARG A 157 -2.63 -9.85 -18.55
C ARG A 157 -1.40 -10.74 -18.75
N PHE A 158 -0.70 -10.51 -19.85
CA PHE A 158 0.55 -11.18 -20.16
C PHE A 158 1.67 -10.14 -20.22
N TYR A 159 2.73 -10.39 -19.46
CA TYR A 159 3.91 -9.54 -19.42
C TYR A 159 5.12 -10.28 -19.98
N ASP A 160 5.92 -9.58 -20.77
CA ASP A 160 7.20 -10.13 -21.25
C ASP A 160 8.27 -9.97 -20.16
N TRP A 161 8.38 -10.94 -19.30
CA TRP A 161 9.33 -10.98 -18.17
C TRP A 161 10.80 -10.99 -18.59
N LYS A 162 11.09 -11.14 -19.90
CA LYS A 162 12.46 -11.02 -20.44
C LYS A 162 12.82 -9.59 -20.80
N LYS A 163 11.83 -8.70 -20.88
CA LYS A 163 12.03 -7.30 -21.18
C LYS A 163 12.62 -6.60 -19.97
N THR A 164 13.85 -6.14 -20.09
CA THR A 164 14.50 -5.29 -19.09
C THR A 164 14.17 -3.83 -19.30
N ASN A 165 14.12 -3.07 -18.23
CA ASN A 165 13.97 -1.62 -18.22
C ASN A 165 14.65 -1.05 -16.97
N ARG A 166 14.67 0.28 -16.81
CA ARG A 166 15.35 0.92 -15.69
C ARG A 166 14.77 0.54 -14.31
N MET A 167 13.49 0.18 -14.22
CA MET A 167 12.89 -0.26 -12.95
C MET A 167 13.38 -1.66 -12.56
N THR A 168 13.61 -2.54 -13.53
CA THR A 168 14.15 -3.89 -13.26
C THR A 168 15.62 -3.90 -12.84
N ASP A 169 16.33 -2.77 -13.05
CA ASP A 169 17.74 -2.59 -12.65
C ASP A 169 17.88 -1.98 -11.24
N ILE A 170 16.78 -1.55 -10.63
CA ILE A 170 16.71 -0.93 -9.30
C ILE A 170 16.29 -1.94 -8.24
#